data_d1aa5814fe77c20a56afaa8ae1a4202e
#
_entry.id   d1aa5814fe77c20a56afaa8ae1a4202e
#
_cell.length_a   1.000
_cell.length_b   1.000
_cell.length_c   1.000
_cell.angle_alpha   90.00
_cell.angle_beta   90.00
_cell.angle_gamma   90.00
#
_symmetry.space_group_name_H-M   'P 1'
#
loop_
_entity.id
_entity.type
_entity.pdbx_description
1 polymer ?
#
loop_
_entity_poly.entity_id
_entity_poly.type
_entity_poly.pdbx_seq_one_letter_code
_entity_poly.pdbx_strand_id
1 'polypeptide(L)'
;MLFRSELTEELLNPLGMAHGGTIFTLCDIAAGSAAASHGLVAVTLDSNIHYYRPGHPGRMLTATAYERKRGRATAIYMVEVFDNIGHHIADATFTMFYTGQTLDDMKH
;
A
#
# COMPACT_ATOMS: atom_id res chain seq x y z
N MET A 1 1.10 -5.28 -8.37
CA MET A 1 2.49 -5.19 -7.85
C MET A 1 2.55 -5.72 -6.42
N LEU A 2 3.58 -6.45 -6.08
CA LEU A 2 3.69 -7.17 -4.82
C LEU A 2 4.74 -6.51 -3.91
N PHE A 3 4.36 -6.22 -2.67
CA PHE A 3 5.27 -5.71 -1.64
C PHE A 3 5.19 -6.58 -0.40
N ARG A 4 6.33 -6.80 0.25
CA ARG A 4 6.41 -7.61 1.47
C ARG A 4 7.07 -6.83 2.58
N SER A 5 6.59 -7.04 3.79
CA SER A 5 7.18 -6.47 5.00
C SER A 5 7.15 -7.50 6.11
N GLU A 6 8.30 -7.74 6.73
CA GLU A 6 8.38 -8.56 7.92
C GLU A 6 8.10 -7.70 9.15
N LEU A 7 7.26 -8.20 10.07
CA LEU A 7 6.96 -7.50 11.29
C LEU A 7 8.09 -7.66 12.30
N THR A 8 8.65 -6.55 12.76
CA THR A 8 9.63 -6.51 13.84
C THR A 8 9.00 -5.93 15.09
N GLU A 9 9.62 -6.10 16.25
CA GLU A 9 9.08 -5.56 17.50
C GLU A 9 8.91 -4.04 17.48
N GLU A 10 9.77 -3.33 16.75
CA GLU A 10 9.74 -1.88 16.64
C GLU A 10 8.50 -1.39 15.90
N LEU A 11 7.90 -2.23 15.07
CA LEU A 11 6.71 -1.90 14.29
C LEU A 11 5.41 -2.34 14.97
N LEU A 12 5.51 -2.88 16.19
CA LEU A 12 4.36 -3.40 16.91
C LEU A 12 3.86 -2.39 17.94
N ASN A 13 2.55 -2.44 18.23
CA ASN A 13 2.00 -1.66 19.33
C ASN A 13 2.30 -2.36 20.68
N PRO A 14 1.94 -1.76 21.85
CA PRO A 14 2.22 -2.35 23.15
C PRO A 14 1.59 -3.74 23.39
N LEU A 15 0.62 -4.12 22.58
CA LEU A 15 -0.01 -5.45 22.65
C LEU A 15 0.73 -6.50 21.82
N GLY A 16 1.83 -6.11 21.16
CA GLY A 16 2.61 -7.04 20.34
C GLY A 16 2.05 -7.24 18.94
N MET A 17 1.21 -6.33 18.46
CA MET A 17 0.58 -6.39 17.14
C MET A 17 1.03 -5.22 16.29
N ALA A 18 1.03 -5.40 14.98
CA ALA A 18 1.41 -4.33 14.07
C ALA A 18 0.44 -3.14 14.19
N HIS A 19 1.00 -1.95 14.26
CA HIS A 19 0.21 -0.72 14.21
C HIS A 19 -0.55 -0.60 12.90
N GLY A 20 -1.77 -0.06 12.98
CA GLY A 20 -2.54 0.26 11.78
C GLY A 20 -1.78 1.19 10.85
N GLY A 21 -1.02 2.14 11.40
CA GLY A 21 -0.16 3.03 10.59
C GLY A 21 0.92 2.29 9.83
N THR A 22 1.49 1.23 10.40
CA THR A 22 2.48 0.40 9.72
C THR A 22 1.86 -0.33 8.52
N ILE A 23 0.67 -0.90 8.72
CA ILE A 23 -0.07 -1.59 7.64
C ILE A 23 -0.48 -0.59 6.57
N PHE A 24 -0.95 0.60 6.97
CA PHE A 24 -1.29 1.66 6.03
C PHE A 24 -0.08 2.08 5.18
N THR A 25 1.09 2.24 5.81
CA THR A 25 2.31 2.61 5.10
C THR A 25 2.68 1.57 4.05
N LEU A 26 2.56 0.28 4.38
CA LEU A 26 2.80 -0.79 3.43
C LEU A 26 1.83 -0.69 2.23
N CYS A 27 0.55 -0.43 2.51
CA CYS A 27 -0.45 -0.24 1.45
C CYS A 27 -0.14 0.97 0.58
N ASP A 28 0.27 2.09 1.20
CA ASP A 28 0.59 3.33 0.50
C ASP A 28 1.79 3.12 -0.44
N ILE A 29 2.82 2.42 0.04
CA ILE A 29 3.98 2.08 -0.79
C ILE A 29 3.56 1.21 -1.98
N ALA A 30 2.73 0.20 -1.74
CA ALA A 30 2.26 -0.69 -2.79
C ALA A 30 1.46 0.06 -3.85
N ALA A 31 0.51 0.90 -3.43
CA ALA A 31 -0.33 1.68 -4.34
C ALA A 31 0.50 2.72 -5.11
N GLY A 32 1.38 3.43 -4.40
CA GLY A 32 2.24 4.45 -5.01
C GLY A 32 3.17 3.87 -6.05
N SER A 33 3.77 2.72 -5.75
CA SER A 33 4.67 2.05 -6.70
C SER A 33 3.93 1.49 -7.90
N ALA A 34 2.72 0.98 -7.70
CA ALA A 34 1.88 0.52 -8.80
C ALA A 34 1.52 1.70 -9.73
N ALA A 35 1.15 2.84 -9.16
CA ALA A 35 0.86 4.04 -9.93
C ALA A 35 2.10 4.52 -10.69
N ALA A 36 3.26 4.53 -10.04
CA ALA A 36 4.51 4.97 -10.64
C ALA A 36 5.01 4.03 -11.76
N SER A 37 4.50 2.79 -11.81
CA SER A 37 4.89 1.83 -12.85
C SER A 37 4.55 2.30 -14.27
N HIS A 38 3.66 3.29 -14.39
CA HIS A 38 3.34 3.91 -15.69
C HIS A 38 4.35 4.99 -16.10
N GLY A 39 5.39 5.24 -15.31
CA GLY A 39 6.40 6.27 -15.60
C GLY A 39 5.96 7.68 -15.28
N LEU A 40 4.83 7.85 -14.61
CA LEU A 40 4.24 9.14 -14.27
C LEU A 40 4.33 9.40 -12.77
N VAL A 41 4.45 10.67 -12.42
CA VAL A 41 4.43 11.09 -11.02
C VAL A 41 2.98 11.13 -10.53
N ALA A 42 2.71 10.40 -9.46
CA ALA A 42 1.38 10.33 -8.87
C ALA A 42 1.44 10.72 -7.40
N VAL A 43 0.36 11.36 -6.93
CA VAL A 43 0.18 11.69 -5.52
C VAL A 43 -1.15 11.13 -5.04
N THR A 44 -1.26 10.82 -3.76
CA THR A 44 -2.49 10.29 -3.18
C THR A 44 -3.46 11.42 -2.91
N LEU A 45 -4.66 11.34 -3.47
CA LEU A 45 -5.74 12.28 -3.20
C LEU A 45 -6.54 11.87 -1.97
N ASP A 46 -6.94 10.61 -1.91
CA ASP A 46 -7.60 10.06 -0.74
C ASP A 46 -7.31 8.57 -0.62
N SER A 47 -7.62 8.04 0.54
CA SER A 47 -7.45 6.63 0.81
C SER A 47 -8.47 6.19 1.84
N ASN A 48 -8.77 4.89 1.82
CA ASN A 48 -9.65 4.24 2.76
C ASN A 48 -9.04 2.88 3.08
N ILE A 49 -9.00 2.52 4.35
CA ILE A 49 -8.45 1.23 4.76
C ILE A 49 -9.37 0.57 5.77
N HIS A 50 -9.58 -0.73 5.61
CA HIS A 50 -10.31 -1.59 6.54
C HIS A 50 -9.35 -2.62 7.10
N TYR A 51 -9.28 -2.70 8.43
CA TYR A 51 -8.46 -3.67 9.15
C TYR A 51 -9.35 -4.81 9.62
N TYR A 52 -9.03 -6.02 9.20
CA TYR A 52 -9.81 -7.21 9.57
C TYR A 52 -9.19 -7.98 10.72
N ARG A 53 -7.86 -8.01 10.77
CA ARG A 53 -7.11 -8.75 11.77
C ARG A 53 -5.84 -8.00 12.13
N PRO A 54 -5.34 -8.13 13.38
CA PRO A 54 -4.03 -7.57 13.72
C PRO A 54 -2.91 -8.35 13.05
N GLY A 55 -1.81 -7.66 12.76
CA GLY A 55 -0.58 -8.33 12.35
C GLY A 55 0.16 -8.83 13.59
N HIS A 56 0.50 -10.11 13.63
CA HIS A 56 1.19 -10.71 14.76
C HIS A 56 2.71 -10.74 14.54
N PRO A 57 3.53 -10.71 15.63
CA PRO A 57 4.97 -10.82 15.51
C PRO A 57 5.38 -12.11 14.77
N GLY A 58 6.47 -12.02 14.03
CA GLY A 58 7.00 -13.17 13.29
C GLY A 58 6.27 -13.51 12.02
N ARG A 59 5.24 -12.74 11.65
CA ARG A 59 4.51 -12.95 10.40
C ARG A 59 5.04 -12.00 9.32
N MET A 60 5.15 -12.52 8.12
CA MET A 60 5.46 -11.73 6.95
C MET A 60 4.15 -11.18 6.39
N LEU A 61 4.08 -9.87 6.16
CA LEU A 61 2.93 -9.25 5.50
C LEU A 61 3.24 -9.03 4.03
N THR A 62 2.27 -9.35 3.19
CA THR A 62 2.37 -9.14 1.75
C THR A 62 1.24 -8.23 1.32
N ALA A 63 1.57 -7.11 0.71
CA ALA A 63 0.61 -6.19 0.13
C ALA A 63 0.66 -6.32 -1.39
N THR A 64 -0.49 -6.52 -2.00
CA THR A 64 -0.61 -6.61 -3.46
C THR A 64 -1.53 -5.50 -3.94
N ALA A 65 -1.03 -4.66 -4.83
CA ALA A 65 -1.79 -3.56 -5.40
C ALA A 65 -2.32 -3.93 -6.77
N TYR A 66 -3.59 -3.59 -7.00
CA TYR A 66 -4.27 -3.83 -8.27
C TYR A 66 -4.79 -2.50 -8.81
N GLU A 67 -4.54 -2.22 -10.07
CA GLU A 67 -5.18 -1.09 -10.74
C GLU A 67 -6.63 -1.45 -11.02
N ARG A 68 -7.55 -0.77 -10.34
CA ARG A 68 -8.98 -1.02 -10.50
C ARG A 68 -9.56 -0.24 -11.67
N LYS A 69 -9.19 1.03 -11.78
CA LYS A 69 -9.63 1.88 -12.88
C LYS A 69 -8.62 3.00 -13.08
N ARG A 70 -8.23 3.21 -14.31
CA ARG A 70 -7.34 4.29 -14.68
C ARG A 70 -8.02 5.25 -15.63
N GLY A 71 -8.11 6.52 -15.21
CA GLY A 71 -8.57 7.61 -16.07
C GLY A 71 -7.39 8.40 -16.62
N ARG A 72 -7.68 9.59 -17.17
CA ARG A 72 -6.66 10.46 -17.74
C ARG A 72 -5.78 11.09 -16.66
N ALA A 73 -6.40 11.58 -15.59
CA ALA A 73 -5.70 12.30 -14.53
C ALA A 73 -5.67 11.55 -13.20
N THR A 74 -6.58 10.58 -13.00
CA THR A 74 -6.70 9.83 -11.74
C THR A 74 -6.72 8.35 -12.01
N ALA A 75 -6.36 7.58 -10.99
CA ALA A 75 -6.48 6.13 -11.02
C ALA A 75 -6.85 5.62 -9.63
N ILE A 76 -7.59 4.53 -9.58
CA ILE A 76 -7.97 3.88 -8.33
C ILE A 76 -7.22 2.56 -8.24
N TYR A 77 -6.52 2.39 -7.11
CA TYR A 77 -5.78 1.16 -6.81
C TYR A 77 -6.37 0.52 -5.58
N MET A 78 -6.56 -0.78 -5.63
CA MET A 78 -6.92 -1.59 -4.47
C MET A 78 -5.68 -2.31 -3.97
N VAL A 79 -5.55 -2.40 -2.65
CA VAL A 79 -4.45 -3.13 -2.02
C VAL A 79 -5.04 -4.15 -1.06
N GLU A 80 -4.57 -5.38 -1.16
CA GLU A 80 -4.91 -6.45 -0.23
C GLU A 80 -3.67 -6.83 0.56
N VAL A 81 -3.81 -7.00 1.87
CA VAL A 81 -2.72 -7.40 2.76
C VAL A 81 -3.06 -8.74 3.38
N PHE A 82 -2.16 -9.69 3.21
CA PHE A 82 -2.24 -11.03 3.79
C PHE A 82 -0.99 -11.33 4.59
N ASP A 83 -1.11 -12.16 5.61
CA ASP A 83 0.08 -12.70 6.28
C ASP A 83 0.53 -14.00 5.56
N ASN A 84 1.65 -14.54 6.02
CA ASN A 84 2.27 -15.71 5.37
C ASN A 84 1.53 -17.03 5.63
N ILE A 85 0.51 -17.03 6.45
CA ILE A 85 -0.34 -18.22 6.68
C ILE A 85 -1.74 -18.05 6.09
N GLY A 86 -1.95 -16.99 5.29
CA GLY A 86 -3.17 -16.82 4.52
C GLY A 86 -4.27 -16.03 5.21
N HIS A 87 -4.01 -15.41 6.35
CA HIS A 87 -4.99 -14.53 6.99
C HIS A 87 -5.09 -13.21 6.25
N HIS A 88 -6.31 -12.78 5.95
CA HIS A 88 -6.58 -11.48 5.35
C HIS A 88 -6.52 -10.41 6.44
N ILE A 89 -5.51 -9.56 6.37
CA ILE A 89 -5.21 -8.57 7.41
C ILE A 89 -5.95 -7.26 7.17
N ALA A 90 -5.91 -6.76 5.93
CA ALA A 90 -6.49 -5.47 5.59
C ALA A 90 -6.77 -5.35 4.11
N ASP A 91 -7.69 -4.44 3.77
CA ASP A 91 -7.91 -3.97 2.41
C ASP A 91 -7.83 -2.45 2.41
N ALA A 92 -7.32 -1.89 1.33
CA ALA A 92 -7.26 -0.45 1.16
C ALA A 92 -7.63 -0.06 -0.27
N THR A 93 -8.15 1.16 -0.41
CA THR A 93 -8.40 1.78 -1.71
C THR A 93 -7.69 3.12 -1.71
N PHE A 94 -6.94 3.38 -2.77
CA PHE A 94 -6.20 4.63 -2.95
C PHE A 94 -6.63 5.28 -4.26
N THR A 95 -7.03 6.56 -4.18
CA THR A 95 -7.24 7.37 -5.37
C THR A 95 -5.97 8.18 -5.59
N MET A 96 -5.32 7.96 -6.72
CA MET A 96 -4.08 8.61 -7.08
C MET A 96 -4.35 9.66 -8.17
N PHE A 97 -3.62 10.77 -8.10
CA PHE A 97 -3.67 11.82 -9.10
C PHE A 97 -2.33 11.90 -9.80
N TYR A 98 -2.36 11.88 -11.13
CA TYR A 98 -1.16 12.05 -11.95
C TYR A 98 -0.94 13.54 -12.19
N THR A 99 0.25 14.02 -11.79
CA THR A 99 0.56 15.46 -11.82
C THR A 99 0.86 15.99 -13.21
N GLY A 100 1.00 15.11 -14.19
CA GLY A 100 1.42 15.49 -15.55
C GLY A 100 2.91 15.43 -15.74
N GLN A 101 3.69 15.26 -14.66
CA GLN A 101 5.14 15.07 -14.75
C GLN A 101 5.48 13.60 -14.95
N THR A 102 6.60 13.35 -15.60
CA THR A 102 7.15 12.00 -15.71
C THR A 102 8.20 11.79 -14.61
N LEU A 103 8.52 10.53 -14.35
CA LEU A 103 9.61 10.23 -13.41
C LEU A 103 10.94 10.75 -13.90
N ASP A 104 11.15 10.83 -15.21
CA ASP A 104 12.36 11.41 -15.78
C ASP A 104 12.49 12.91 -15.49
N ASP A 105 11.36 13.64 -15.45
CA ASP A 105 11.35 15.07 -15.11
C ASP A 105 11.90 15.31 -13.70
N MET A 106 11.73 14.37 -12.81
CA MET A 106 12.16 14.49 -11.40
C MET A 106 13.63 14.20 -11.19
N LYS A 107 14.35 13.70 -12.20
CA LYS A 107 15.76 13.38 -12.10
C LYS A 107 16.65 14.59 -12.36
N HIS A 108 16.09 15.71 -12.72
CA HIS A 108 16.84 16.92 -13.10
C HIS A 108 16.73 18.05 -12.09
#